data_8a634d5cf03fe792b80aaeb0dbf17bd4
#
_entry.id   8a634d5cf03fe792b80aaeb0dbf17bd4
#
_cell.length_a   1.000
_cell.length_b   1.000
_cell.length_c   1.000
_cell.angle_alpha   90.00
_cell.angle_beta   90.00
_cell.angle_gamma   90.00
#
_symmetry.space_group_name_H-M   'P 1'
#
loop_
_entity.id
_entity.type
_entity.pdbx_description
1 polymer ?
#
loop_
_entity_poly.entity_id
_entity_poly.type
_entity_poly.pdbx_seq_one_letter_code
_entity_poly.pdbx_strand_id
1 'polypeptide(L)'
;MSEPRNSPRPTAVVFDLGGVLIDWNPRYLYRQLFPGDDAAMETFLAEITTQDWNLQQDAGRPWAEAVESLSTEHPEQSELIAAYRNRWAETLGEAIQPTVEVLDELHRSGVRLFALSNWSAETFPIARPRYPFLEWFEGIIISGEVGITKPDRRLYRHLLDRYGLDPTTTVFIDDNEANVVAAKELGIIAIRFQDAPTLRRALVDLGLLGEGSAGGGASAGGGASADGAAAN
;
A
#
# COMPACT_ATOMS: atom_id res chain seq x y z
N MET A 1 4.10 -5.14 40.07
CA MET A 1 4.38 -6.22 39.09
C MET A 1 3.11 -6.35 38.25
N SER A 2 3.13 -5.76 37.03
CA SER A 2 1.99 -5.86 36.12
C SER A 2 2.04 -7.24 35.47
N GLU A 3 0.96 -7.99 35.54
CA GLU A 3 0.82 -9.26 34.84
C GLU A 3 1.05 -9.03 33.33
N PRO A 4 1.73 -9.95 32.62
CA PRO A 4 1.83 -9.87 31.19
C PRO A 4 0.41 -9.97 30.63
N ARG A 5 -0.02 -8.94 29.88
CA ARG A 5 -1.28 -8.99 29.13
C ARG A 5 -1.17 -10.14 28.15
N ASN A 6 -1.89 -11.20 28.43
CA ASN A 6 -2.02 -12.37 27.57
C ASN A 6 -2.96 -12.01 26.39
N SER A 7 -2.54 -11.00 25.59
CA SER A 7 -3.26 -10.68 24.36
C SER A 7 -3.05 -11.84 23.40
N PRO A 8 -4.10 -12.34 22.74
CA PRO A 8 -3.95 -13.43 21.78
C PRO A 8 -2.98 -13.01 20.66
N ARG A 9 -2.11 -13.94 20.26
CA ARG A 9 -1.17 -13.69 19.15
C ARG A 9 -1.95 -13.40 17.87
N PRO A 10 -1.59 -12.36 17.10
CA PRO A 10 -2.23 -12.10 15.83
C PRO A 10 -2.10 -13.28 14.86
N THR A 11 -3.14 -13.50 14.06
CA THR A 11 -3.25 -14.61 13.11
C THR A 11 -3.36 -14.15 11.66
N ALA A 12 -3.67 -12.88 11.45
CA ALA A 12 -3.82 -12.29 10.12
C ALA A 12 -3.25 -10.87 10.08
N VAL A 13 -2.73 -10.50 8.92
CA VAL A 13 -2.24 -9.14 8.63
C VAL A 13 -2.92 -8.61 7.38
N VAL A 14 -3.47 -7.41 7.49
CA VAL A 14 -4.15 -6.66 6.42
C VAL A 14 -3.30 -5.44 6.06
N PHE A 15 -2.92 -5.33 4.81
CA PHE A 15 -2.16 -4.19 4.31
C PHE A 15 -3.03 -3.23 3.50
N ASP A 16 -2.82 -1.93 3.65
CA ASP A 16 -3.10 -1.02 2.55
C ASP A 16 -2.09 -1.26 1.41
N LEU A 17 -2.43 -0.83 0.21
CA LEU A 17 -1.57 -0.97 -0.97
C LEU A 17 -0.86 0.35 -1.31
N GLY A 18 -1.61 1.41 -1.60
CA GLY A 18 -1.03 2.71 -1.95
C GLY A 18 -0.32 3.36 -0.76
N GLY A 19 0.88 3.90 -0.94
CA GLY A 19 1.68 4.51 0.12
C GLY A 19 2.32 3.52 1.11
N VAL A 20 1.94 2.24 1.06
CA VAL A 20 2.48 1.18 1.93
C VAL A 20 3.30 0.15 1.14
N LEU A 21 2.73 -0.44 0.10
CA LEU A 21 3.37 -1.45 -0.76
C LEU A 21 3.63 -0.96 -2.18
N ILE A 22 2.84 0.00 -2.64
CA ILE A 22 2.88 0.54 -4.01
C ILE A 22 3.05 2.05 -3.91
N ASP A 23 4.08 2.57 -4.59
CA ASP A 23 4.24 3.99 -4.77
C ASP A 23 3.23 4.48 -5.82
N TRP A 24 2.21 5.21 -5.37
CA TRP A 24 1.21 5.84 -6.22
C TRP A 24 1.27 7.36 -6.05
N ASN A 25 1.44 8.07 -7.17
CA ASN A 25 1.51 9.51 -7.14
C ASN A 25 1.06 10.12 -8.49
N PRO A 26 -0.05 10.87 -8.54
CA PRO A 26 -0.52 11.49 -9.77
C PRO A 26 0.50 12.46 -10.39
N ARG A 27 1.46 12.97 -9.61
CA ARG A 27 2.54 13.84 -10.09
C ARG A 27 3.46 13.16 -11.09
N TYR A 28 3.55 11.84 -11.12
CA TYR A 28 4.33 11.11 -12.12
C TYR A 28 3.78 11.30 -13.53
N LEU A 29 2.46 11.32 -13.68
CA LEU A 29 1.79 11.67 -14.93
C LEU A 29 1.86 13.17 -15.20
N TYR A 30 1.48 13.99 -14.22
CA TYR A 30 1.23 15.42 -14.47
C TYR A 30 2.52 16.23 -14.67
N ARG A 31 3.67 15.84 -14.15
CA ARG A 31 4.97 16.45 -14.51
C ARG A 31 5.29 16.38 -16.01
N GLN A 32 4.78 15.37 -16.69
CA GLN A 32 4.94 15.26 -18.15
C GLN A 32 3.99 16.19 -18.90
N LEU A 33 2.84 16.53 -18.31
CA LEU A 33 1.81 17.40 -18.90
C LEU A 33 2.04 18.89 -18.56
N PHE A 34 2.81 19.19 -17.52
CA PHE A 34 3.22 20.51 -17.08
C PHE A 34 4.76 20.65 -17.11
N PRO A 35 5.41 20.52 -18.26
CA PRO A 35 6.87 20.48 -18.33
C PRO A 35 7.50 21.80 -17.84
N GLY A 36 8.22 21.73 -16.70
CA GLY A 36 8.88 22.90 -16.12
C GLY A 36 7.98 23.83 -15.32
N ASP A 37 6.70 23.50 -15.11
CA ASP A 37 5.75 24.29 -14.33
C ASP A 37 5.11 23.46 -13.20
N ASP A 38 5.91 23.13 -12.19
CA ASP A 38 5.43 22.37 -11.02
C ASP A 38 4.35 23.16 -10.26
N ALA A 39 4.35 24.50 -10.30
CA ALA A 39 3.36 25.33 -9.61
C ALA A 39 1.97 25.17 -10.25
N ALA A 40 1.88 25.24 -11.58
CA ALA A 40 0.62 25.00 -12.29
C ALA A 40 0.12 23.56 -12.11
N MET A 41 1.02 22.59 -12.11
CA MET A 41 0.68 21.19 -11.82
C MET A 41 0.08 21.04 -10.42
N GLU A 42 0.71 21.58 -9.40
CA GLU A 42 0.19 21.49 -8.02
C GLU A 42 -1.16 22.19 -7.87
N THR A 43 -1.35 23.34 -8.52
CA THR A 43 -2.64 24.04 -8.56
C THR A 43 -3.72 23.17 -9.22
N PHE A 44 -3.42 22.55 -10.36
CA PHE A 44 -4.33 21.66 -11.04
C PHE A 44 -4.74 20.46 -10.16
N LEU A 45 -3.78 19.82 -9.49
CA LEU A 45 -4.05 18.70 -8.60
C LEU A 45 -4.81 19.10 -7.33
N ALA A 46 -4.60 20.33 -6.84
CA ALA A 46 -5.25 20.83 -5.63
C ALA A 46 -6.67 21.36 -5.88
N GLU A 47 -6.95 21.91 -7.08
CA GLU A 47 -8.20 22.62 -7.35
C GLU A 47 -9.12 21.88 -8.34
N ILE A 48 -8.55 21.05 -9.24
CA ILE A 48 -9.32 20.40 -10.31
C ILE A 48 -9.44 18.89 -10.04
N THR A 49 -8.37 18.14 -10.18
CA THR A 49 -8.40 16.68 -9.95
C THR A 49 -7.99 16.36 -8.51
N THR A 50 -8.75 16.92 -7.57
CA THR A 50 -8.47 16.85 -6.14
C THR A 50 -8.48 15.40 -5.62
N GLN A 51 -7.88 15.21 -4.44
CA GLN A 51 -7.94 13.92 -3.75
C GLN A 51 -9.39 13.50 -3.46
N ASP A 52 -10.26 14.45 -3.09
CA ASP A 52 -11.68 14.17 -2.84
C ASP A 52 -12.41 13.78 -4.12
N TRP A 53 -12.07 14.38 -5.27
CA TRP A 53 -12.59 13.97 -6.56
C TRP A 53 -12.13 12.53 -6.90
N ASN A 54 -10.87 12.19 -6.71
CA ASN A 54 -10.35 10.84 -6.94
C ASN A 54 -11.02 9.81 -6.01
N LEU A 55 -11.24 10.16 -4.75
CA LEU A 55 -11.87 9.28 -3.76
C LEU A 55 -13.29 8.83 -4.17
N GLN A 56 -14.02 9.62 -4.98
CA GLN A 56 -15.31 9.22 -5.49
C GLN A 56 -15.22 8.03 -6.46
N GLN A 57 -14.16 7.95 -7.27
CA GLN A 57 -13.90 6.82 -8.16
C GLN A 57 -13.47 5.59 -7.33
N ASP A 58 -12.74 5.80 -6.24
CA ASP A 58 -12.40 4.75 -5.28
C ASP A 58 -13.62 4.29 -4.48
N ALA A 59 -14.70 5.10 -4.44
CA ALA A 59 -16.02 4.72 -3.92
C ALA A 59 -16.94 4.10 -4.98
N GLY A 60 -16.45 3.86 -6.20
CA GLY A 60 -17.17 3.16 -7.27
C GLY A 60 -17.85 4.07 -8.29
N ARG A 61 -17.65 5.41 -8.26
CA ARG A 61 -18.12 6.28 -9.34
C ARG A 61 -17.40 5.91 -10.64
N PRO A 62 -18.13 5.71 -11.76
CA PRO A 62 -17.52 5.42 -13.05
C PRO A 62 -16.58 6.54 -13.52
N TRP A 63 -15.39 6.18 -14.02
CA TRP A 63 -14.42 7.15 -14.52
C TRP A 63 -14.95 7.98 -15.70
N ALA A 64 -15.76 7.38 -16.58
CA ALA A 64 -16.38 8.11 -17.68
C ALA A 64 -17.25 9.27 -17.18
N GLU A 65 -18.11 9.00 -16.19
CA GLU A 65 -18.94 10.02 -15.55
C GLU A 65 -18.12 11.09 -14.84
N ALA A 66 -17.07 10.67 -14.13
CA ALA A 66 -16.20 11.60 -13.41
C ALA A 66 -15.47 12.56 -14.34
N VAL A 67 -14.95 12.06 -15.46
CA VAL A 67 -14.25 12.87 -16.49
C VAL A 67 -15.25 13.79 -17.21
N GLU A 68 -16.41 13.30 -17.62
CA GLU A 68 -17.42 14.09 -18.30
C GLU A 68 -17.93 15.26 -17.45
N SER A 69 -18.28 14.97 -16.19
CA SER A 69 -18.77 16.00 -15.26
C SER A 69 -17.72 17.08 -15.02
N LEU A 70 -16.49 16.68 -14.67
CA LEU A 70 -15.43 17.65 -14.35
C LEU A 70 -14.98 18.43 -15.59
N SER A 71 -14.96 17.81 -16.78
CA SER A 71 -14.66 18.49 -18.05
C SER A 71 -15.75 19.50 -18.45
N THR A 72 -16.99 19.29 -18.05
CA THR A 72 -18.09 20.23 -18.27
C THR A 72 -17.91 21.47 -17.37
N GLU A 73 -17.42 21.29 -16.15
CA GLU A 73 -17.14 22.38 -15.21
C GLU A 73 -15.88 23.16 -15.60
N HIS A 74 -14.88 22.47 -16.20
CA HIS A 74 -13.57 23.02 -16.58
C HIS A 74 -13.20 22.67 -18.03
N PRO A 75 -13.93 23.23 -19.02
CA PRO A 75 -13.78 22.83 -20.43
C PRO A 75 -12.38 23.13 -21.01
N GLU A 76 -11.69 24.14 -20.52
CA GLU A 76 -10.32 24.49 -20.93
C GLU A 76 -9.28 23.48 -20.44
N GLN A 77 -9.62 22.62 -19.46
CA GLN A 77 -8.73 21.64 -18.88
C GLN A 77 -9.16 20.19 -19.19
N SER A 78 -10.15 20.02 -20.06
CA SER A 78 -10.75 18.73 -20.37
C SER A 78 -9.74 17.65 -20.80
N GLU A 79 -8.72 18.01 -21.56
CA GLU A 79 -7.65 17.09 -21.98
C GLU A 79 -6.79 16.63 -20.79
N LEU A 80 -6.48 17.53 -19.86
CA LEU A 80 -5.74 17.21 -18.64
C LEU A 80 -6.57 16.32 -17.71
N ILE A 81 -7.87 16.60 -17.57
CA ILE A 81 -8.80 15.80 -16.77
C ILE A 81 -8.92 14.39 -17.37
N ALA A 82 -9.11 14.28 -18.70
CA ALA A 82 -9.18 13.01 -19.38
C ALA A 82 -7.88 12.20 -19.29
N ALA A 83 -6.74 12.87 -19.25
CA ALA A 83 -5.43 12.22 -19.10
C ALA A 83 -5.33 11.41 -17.80
N TYR A 84 -5.96 11.87 -16.70
CA TYR A 84 -5.95 11.13 -15.44
C TYR A 84 -6.45 9.69 -15.61
N ARG A 85 -7.56 9.51 -16.33
CA ARG A 85 -8.11 8.17 -16.61
C ARG A 85 -7.35 7.45 -17.72
N ASN A 86 -7.09 8.14 -18.84
CA ASN A 86 -6.55 7.51 -20.04
C ASN A 86 -5.09 7.08 -19.88
N ARG A 87 -4.34 7.76 -19.03
CA ARG A 87 -2.94 7.51 -18.72
C ARG A 87 -2.72 7.13 -17.25
N TRP A 88 -3.77 6.62 -16.60
CA TRP A 88 -3.77 6.31 -15.18
C TRP A 88 -2.58 5.42 -14.74
N ALA A 89 -2.19 4.46 -15.58
CA ALA A 89 -1.04 3.59 -15.30
C ALA A 89 0.28 4.35 -15.05
N GLU A 90 0.39 5.58 -15.54
CA GLU A 90 1.57 6.44 -15.36
C GLU A 90 1.60 7.13 -13.98
N THR A 91 0.52 7.06 -13.22
CA THR A 91 0.51 7.49 -11.81
C THR A 91 1.13 6.46 -10.86
N LEU A 92 1.38 5.24 -11.34
CA LEU A 92 2.01 4.16 -10.58
C LEU A 92 3.53 4.26 -10.65
N GLY A 93 4.15 4.32 -9.49
CA GLY A 93 5.58 4.15 -9.28
C GLY A 93 5.99 2.67 -9.17
N GLU A 94 7.13 2.43 -8.56
CA GLU A 94 7.61 1.09 -8.27
C GLU A 94 6.97 0.52 -6.99
N ALA A 95 7.17 -0.77 -6.75
CA ALA A 95 6.88 -1.35 -5.45
C ALA A 95 7.75 -0.71 -4.37
N ILE A 96 7.20 -0.44 -3.19
CA ILE A 96 7.96 0.01 -2.02
C ILE A 96 8.72 -1.21 -1.49
N GLN A 97 9.85 -1.50 -2.15
CA GLN A 97 10.60 -2.74 -1.99
C GLN A 97 10.90 -3.12 -0.54
N PRO A 98 11.33 -2.19 0.36
CA PRO A 98 11.56 -2.55 1.76
C PRO A 98 10.31 -3.06 2.48
N THR A 99 9.11 -2.58 2.12
CA THR A 99 7.85 -3.07 2.70
C THR A 99 7.45 -4.41 2.08
N VAL A 100 7.71 -4.59 0.77
CA VAL A 100 7.48 -5.88 0.10
C VAL A 100 8.37 -6.99 0.69
N GLU A 101 9.59 -6.66 1.13
CA GLU A 101 10.44 -7.61 1.85
C GLU A 101 9.84 -8.04 3.19
N VAL A 102 9.23 -7.11 3.94
CA VAL A 102 8.48 -7.44 5.17
C VAL A 102 7.27 -8.32 4.86
N LEU A 103 6.54 -8.04 3.78
CA LEU A 103 5.42 -8.86 3.32
C LEU A 103 5.87 -10.28 2.95
N ASP A 104 7.00 -10.42 2.27
CA ASP A 104 7.59 -11.71 1.89
C ASP A 104 8.00 -12.53 3.13
N GLU A 105 8.59 -11.90 4.16
CA GLU A 105 8.90 -12.57 5.44
C GLU A 105 7.62 -13.13 6.09
N LEU A 106 6.54 -12.34 6.12
CA LEU A 106 5.23 -12.77 6.66
C LEU A 106 4.65 -13.91 5.82
N HIS A 107 4.70 -13.80 4.50
CA HIS A 107 4.22 -14.82 3.57
C HIS A 107 4.94 -16.15 3.78
N ARG A 108 6.28 -16.15 3.84
CA ARG A 108 7.08 -17.36 4.10
C ARG A 108 6.86 -17.94 5.50
N SER A 109 6.47 -17.10 6.46
CA SER A 109 6.15 -17.56 7.81
C SER A 109 4.75 -18.17 7.93
N GLY A 110 3.98 -18.21 6.83
CA GLY A 110 2.62 -18.76 6.81
C GLY A 110 1.57 -17.91 7.51
N VAL A 111 1.84 -16.61 7.70
CA VAL A 111 0.87 -15.66 8.24
C VAL A 111 -0.20 -15.40 7.17
N ARG A 112 -1.47 -15.40 7.56
CA ARG A 112 -2.57 -15.07 6.65
C ARG A 112 -2.50 -13.61 6.23
N LEU A 113 -2.46 -13.35 4.94
CA LEU A 113 -2.27 -12.02 4.37
C LEU A 113 -3.51 -11.56 3.61
N PHE A 114 -3.94 -10.33 3.87
CA PHE A 114 -5.06 -9.68 3.20
C PHE A 114 -4.68 -8.26 2.80
N ALA A 115 -5.40 -7.69 1.83
CA ALA A 115 -5.30 -6.28 1.49
C ALA A 115 -6.65 -5.59 1.57
N LEU A 116 -6.65 -4.31 2.00
CA LEU A 116 -7.81 -3.43 2.07
C LEU A 116 -7.41 -2.05 1.57
N SER A 117 -7.77 -1.71 0.33
CA SER A 117 -7.31 -0.49 -0.32
C SER A 117 -8.45 0.36 -0.87
N ASN A 118 -8.31 1.69 -0.71
CA ASN A 118 -9.11 2.64 -1.46
C ASN A 118 -8.55 2.70 -2.88
N TRP A 119 -9.30 2.14 -3.82
CA TRP A 119 -8.89 2.03 -5.21
C TRP A 119 -10.11 1.81 -6.12
N SER A 120 -10.12 2.42 -7.28
CA SER A 120 -11.18 2.22 -8.26
C SER A 120 -11.18 0.79 -8.83
N ALA A 121 -12.35 0.18 -8.92
CA ALA A 121 -12.54 -1.13 -9.55
C ALA A 121 -12.11 -1.16 -11.03
N GLU A 122 -12.13 -0.02 -11.73
CA GLU A 122 -11.73 0.05 -13.13
C GLU A 122 -10.20 0.11 -13.32
N THR A 123 -9.46 0.62 -12.32
CA THR A 123 -8.02 0.84 -12.46
C THR A 123 -7.18 -0.22 -11.75
N PHE A 124 -7.71 -0.89 -10.72
CA PHE A 124 -7.02 -1.99 -10.05
C PHE A 124 -6.59 -3.13 -10.99
N PRO A 125 -7.42 -3.60 -11.96
CA PRO A 125 -6.99 -4.60 -12.94
C PRO A 125 -5.80 -4.18 -13.81
N ILE A 126 -5.57 -2.86 -13.98
CA ILE A 126 -4.40 -2.33 -14.71
C ILE A 126 -3.13 -2.47 -13.87
N ALA A 127 -3.24 -2.28 -12.54
CA ALA A 127 -2.12 -2.38 -11.61
C ALA A 127 -1.72 -3.82 -11.31
N ARG A 128 -2.68 -4.73 -11.18
CA ARG A 128 -2.47 -6.11 -10.70
C ARG A 128 -1.33 -6.86 -11.41
N PRO A 129 -1.22 -6.85 -12.75
CA PRO A 129 -0.14 -7.56 -13.44
C PRO A 129 1.26 -6.97 -13.19
N ARG A 130 1.33 -5.70 -12.73
CA ARG A 130 2.59 -4.99 -12.49
C ARG A 130 3.25 -5.38 -11.16
N TYR A 131 2.46 -5.88 -10.19
CA TYR A 131 2.92 -6.17 -8.84
C TYR A 131 2.68 -7.64 -8.47
N PRO A 132 3.61 -8.57 -8.79
CA PRO A 132 3.42 -10.01 -8.57
C PRO A 132 3.16 -10.40 -7.11
N PHE A 133 3.61 -9.61 -6.12
CA PHE A 133 3.35 -9.85 -4.70
C PHE A 133 1.87 -9.79 -4.33
N LEU A 134 1.01 -9.21 -5.17
CA LEU A 134 -0.44 -9.21 -4.95
C LEU A 134 -1.03 -10.64 -4.96
N GLU A 135 -0.35 -11.60 -5.56
CA GLU A 135 -0.76 -13.01 -5.53
C GLU A 135 -0.46 -13.72 -4.18
N TRP A 136 0.27 -13.06 -3.26
CA TRP A 136 0.53 -13.61 -1.92
C TRP A 136 -0.63 -13.41 -0.95
N PHE A 137 -1.59 -12.55 -1.29
CA PHE A 137 -2.76 -12.30 -0.46
C PHE A 137 -3.82 -13.38 -0.63
N GLU A 138 -4.36 -13.91 0.48
CA GLU A 138 -5.53 -14.80 0.48
C GLU A 138 -6.79 -14.09 -0.03
N GLY A 139 -6.84 -12.76 0.14
CA GLY A 139 -7.91 -11.93 -0.33
C GLY A 139 -7.57 -10.46 -0.38
N ILE A 140 -8.12 -9.77 -1.36
CA ILE A 140 -7.97 -8.33 -1.57
C ILE A 140 -9.36 -7.73 -1.62
N ILE A 141 -9.61 -6.68 -0.84
CA ILE A 141 -10.81 -5.84 -0.92
C ILE A 141 -10.43 -4.50 -1.53
N ILE A 142 -11.04 -4.19 -2.65
CA ILE A 142 -10.94 -2.92 -3.35
C ILE A 142 -12.23 -2.13 -3.10
N SER A 143 -12.11 -0.94 -2.56
CA SER A 143 -13.24 -0.10 -2.16
C SER A 143 -14.22 0.17 -3.30
N GLY A 144 -13.71 0.37 -4.53
CA GLY A 144 -14.54 0.60 -5.71
C GLY A 144 -15.42 -0.58 -6.12
N GLU A 145 -15.08 -1.82 -5.71
CA GLU A 145 -15.93 -3.00 -5.89
C GLU A 145 -17.07 -3.08 -4.87
N VAL A 146 -16.85 -2.49 -3.68
CA VAL A 146 -17.80 -2.50 -2.55
C VAL A 146 -18.67 -1.24 -2.53
N GLY A 147 -18.19 -0.15 -3.13
CA GLY A 147 -18.85 1.16 -3.09
C GLY A 147 -18.71 1.89 -1.77
N ILE A 148 -17.70 1.52 -0.96
CA ILE A 148 -17.43 2.09 0.36
C ILE A 148 -15.93 2.25 0.52
N THR A 149 -15.45 3.43 0.97
CA THR A 149 -14.03 3.72 1.19
C THR A 149 -13.67 3.71 2.67
N LYS A 150 -12.40 3.43 3.00
CA LYS A 150 -11.83 3.77 4.29
C LYS A 150 -11.91 5.31 4.45
N PRO A 151 -12.18 5.83 5.65
CA PRO A 151 -12.25 5.19 6.96
C PRO A 151 -13.63 4.68 7.38
N ASP A 152 -14.59 4.48 6.47
CA ASP A 152 -15.90 3.97 6.84
C ASP A 152 -15.80 2.56 7.45
N ARG A 153 -16.27 2.40 8.69
CA ARG A 153 -16.19 1.14 9.43
C ARG A 153 -16.90 -0.04 8.76
N ARG A 154 -17.85 0.24 7.86
CA ARG A 154 -18.55 -0.82 7.11
C ARG A 154 -17.60 -1.58 6.19
N LEU A 155 -16.58 -0.91 5.63
CA LEU A 155 -15.60 -1.57 4.77
C LEU A 155 -14.71 -2.55 5.56
N TYR A 156 -14.27 -2.18 6.76
CA TYR A 156 -13.51 -3.09 7.64
C TYR A 156 -14.35 -4.28 8.09
N ARG A 157 -15.62 -4.05 8.48
CA ARG A 157 -16.54 -5.16 8.81
C ARG A 157 -16.74 -6.08 7.63
N HIS A 158 -16.91 -5.54 6.41
CA HIS A 158 -17.00 -6.33 5.19
C HIS A 158 -15.78 -7.25 5.00
N LEU A 159 -14.55 -6.75 5.23
CA LEU A 159 -13.33 -7.55 5.20
C LEU A 159 -13.36 -8.66 6.27
N LEU A 160 -13.64 -8.30 7.54
CA LEU A 160 -13.67 -9.23 8.66
C LEU A 160 -14.68 -10.36 8.42
N ASP A 161 -15.90 -10.01 8.03
CA ASP A 161 -17.00 -10.96 7.78
C ASP A 161 -16.69 -11.87 6.59
N ARG A 162 -16.16 -11.31 5.49
CA ARG A 162 -15.87 -12.05 4.26
C ARG A 162 -14.83 -13.15 4.46
N TYR A 163 -13.82 -12.90 5.29
CA TYR A 163 -12.69 -13.82 5.49
C TYR A 163 -12.68 -14.48 6.87
N GLY A 164 -13.72 -14.26 7.67
CA GLY A 164 -13.85 -14.84 9.01
C GLY A 164 -12.72 -14.42 9.94
N LEU A 165 -12.37 -13.13 9.93
CA LEU A 165 -11.28 -12.59 10.74
C LEU A 165 -11.80 -12.08 12.09
N ASP A 166 -11.09 -12.42 13.17
CA ASP A 166 -11.33 -11.85 14.50
C ASP A 166 -10.54 -10.51 14.59
N PRO A 167 -11.22 -9.38 14.85
CA PRO A 167 -10.56 -8.08 14.97
C PRO A 167 -9.45 -8.08 16.02
N THR A 168 -9.61 -8.83 17.13
CA THR A 168 -8.62 -8.84 18.22
C THR A 168 -7.32 -9.58 17.90
N THR A 169 -7.32 -10.38 16.82
CA THR A 169 -6.15 -11.12 16.30
C THR A 169 -5.79 -10.70 14.88
N THR A 170 -6.38 -9.64 14.37
CA THR A 170 -6.08 -9.07 13.05
C THR A 170 -5.25 -7.81 13.21
N VAL A 171 -4.13 -7.72 12.46
CA VAL A 171 -3.31 -6.51 12.34
C VAL A 171 -3.68 -5.78 11.06
N PHE A 172 -3.88 -4.47 11.12
CA PHE A 172 -4.12 -3.59 9.97
C PHE A 172 -3.00 -2.56 9.86
N ILE A 173 -2.45 -2.38 8.66
CA ILE A 173 -1.32 -1.50 8.36
C ILE A 173 -1.75 -0.50 7.30
N ASP A 174 -1.67 0.80 7.60
CA ASP A 174 -2.11 1.88 6.72
C ASP A 174 -1.33 3.16 7.08
N ASP A 175 -1.01 4.01 6.11
CA ASP A 175 -0.27 5.26 6.32
C ASP A 175 -1.18 6.41 6.78
N ASN A 176 -2.49 6.31 6.51
CA ASN A 176 -3.48 7.32 6.86
C ASN A 176 -3.99 7.14 8.30
N GLU A 177 -3.78 8.17 9.14
CA GLU A 177 -4.21 8.17 10.54
C GLU A 177 -5.71 7.92 10.72
N ALA A 178 -6.57 8.50 9.86
CA ALA A 178 -8.03 8.31 9.98
C ALA A 178 -8.43 6.85 9.76
N ASN A 179 -7.76 6.15 8.83
CA ASN A 179 -7.98 4.73 8.58
C ASN A 179 -7.55 3.87 9.77
N VAL A 180 -6.39 4.20 10.35
CA VAL A 180 -5.86 3.51 11.55
C VAL A 180 -6.80 3.69 12.75
N VAL A 181 -7.31 4.90 12.98
CA VAL A 181 -8.26 5.18 14.07
C VAL A 181 -9.54 4.38 13.88
N ALA A 182 -10.12 4.38 12.66
CA ALA A 182 -11.35 3.64 12.38
C ALA A 182 -11.19 2.12 12.60
N ALA A 183 -10.04 1.55 12.25
CA ALA A 183 -9.72 0.15 12.51
C ALA A 183 -9.62 -0.14 14.02
N LYS A 184 -8.94 0.70 14.79
CA LYS A 184 -8.82 0.57 16.26
C LYS A 184 -10.17 0.62 16.96
N GLU A 185 -11.09 1.44 16.50
CA GLU A 185 -12.45 1.53 17.07
C GLU A 185 -13.29 0.25 16.87
N LEU A 186 -12.86 -0.62 15.96
CA LEU A 186 -13.44 -1.95 15.76
C LEU A 186 -12.70 -3.06 16.52
N GLY A 187 -11.69 -2.70 17.31
CA GLY A 187 -10.87 -3.66 18.06
C GLY A 187 -9.74 -4.30 17.25
N ILE A 188 -9.49 -3.84 16.03
CA ILE A 188 -8.39 -4.29 15.18
C ILE A 188 -7.07 -3.72 15.73
N ILE A 189 -6.00 -4.52 15.72
CA ILE A 189 -4.65 -4.07 16.07
C ILE A 189 -4.12 -3.25 14.90
N ALA A 190 -4.21 -1.92 14.96
CA ALA A 190 -3.84 -1.09 13.82
C ALA A 190 -2.50 -0.37 14.04
N ILE A 191 -1.64 -0.46 13.02
CA ILE A 191 -0.31 0.15 12.94
C ILE A 191 -0.35 1.25 11.90
N ARG A 192 0.00 2.48 12.30
CA ARG A 192 0.25 3.54 11.33
C ARG A 192 1.59 3.29 10.66
N PHE A 193 1.56 3.09 9.35
CA PHE A 193 2.77 2.93 8.56
C PHE A 193 3.54 4.24 8.45
N GLN A 194 4.83 4.18 8.64
CA GLN A 194 5.76 5.29 8.44
C GLN A 194 6.91 4.86 7.51
N ASP A 195 7.52 3.72 7.83
CA ASP A 195 8.59 3.10 7.07
C ASP A 195 8.67 1.59 7.38
N ALA A 196 9.33 0.84 6.52
CA ALA A 196 9.47 -0.60 6.65
C ALA A 196 10.26 -1.05 7.90
N PRO A 197 11.35 -0.38 8.31
CA PRO A 197 12.05 -0.72 9.55
C PRO A 197 11.17 -0.56 10.80
N THR A 198 10.36 0.49 10.88
CA THR A 198 9.43 0.72 12.00
C THR A 198 8.31 -0.31 11.99
N LEU A 199 7.74 -0.61 10.82
CA LEU A 199 6.76 -1.66 10.65
C LEU A 199 7.30 -3.02 11.10
N ARG A 200 8.51 -3.38 10.64
CA ARG A 200 9.14 -4.65 10.99
C ARG A 200 9.30 -4.81 12.50
N ARG A 201 9.76 -3.78 13.22
CA ARG A 201 9.87 -3.80 14.70
C ARG A 201 8.51 -4.06 15.33
N ALA A 202 7.46 -3.34 14.93
CA ALA A 202 6.12 -3.54 15.46
C ALA A 202 5.60 -4.97 15.23
N LEU A 203 5.91 -5.59 14.08
CA LEU A 203 5.52 -6.97 13.80
C LEU A 203 6.32 -8.00 14.62
N VAL A 204 7.58 -7.69 14.94
CA VAL A 204 8.39 -8.50 15.88
C VAL A 204 7.81 -8.41 17.30
N ASP A 205 7.45 -7.22 17.77
CA ASP A 205 6.84 -7.01 19.09
C ASP A 205 5.49 -7.74 19.23
N LEU A 206 4.77 -7.89 18.12
CA LEU A 206 3.54 -8.68 18.04
C LEU A 206 3.77 -10.20 17.88
N GLY A 207 5.03 -10.63 17.77
CA GLY A 207 5.41 -12.03 17.59
C GLY A 207 5.08 -12.60 16.21
N LEU A 208 4.82 -11.76 15.21
CA LEU A 208 4.56 -12.19 13.82
C LEU A 208 5.83 -12.45 13.03
N LEU A 209 6.91 -11.73 13.34
CA LEU A 209 8.24 -11.92 12.76
C LEU A 209 9.26 -12.28 13.84
N GLY A 210 10.34 -12.91 13.45
CA GLY A 210 11.51 -13.14 14.31
C GLY A 210 12.38 -11.89 14.45
N GLU A 211 13.17 -11.81 15.54
CA GLU A 211 14.26 -10.84 15.61
C GLU A 211 15.23 -11.14 14.47
N GLY A 212 15.22 -10.36 13.39
CA GLY A 212 16.14 -10.54 12.27
C GLY A 212 17.55 -10.34 12.72
N SER A 213 18.44 -11.23 12.36
CA SER A 213 19.88 -10.99 12.43
C SER A 213 20.18 -9.72 11.61
N ALA A 214 20.57 -8.64 12.27
CA ALA A 214 21.06 -7.45 11.63
C ALA A 214 22.14 -7.87 10.61
N GLY A 215 21.97 -7.41 9.37
CA GLY A 215 22.67 -7.77 8.15
C GLY A 215 24.04 -8.41 8.36
N GLY A 216 24.18 -9.66 8.04
CA GLY A 216 25.44 -10.34 7.89
C GLY A 216 26.21 -9.69 6.76
N GLY A 217 27.05 -8.71 7.11
CA GLY A 217 28.06 -8.16 6.22
C GLY A 217 28.89 -9.28 5.64
N ALA A 218 29.06 -9.27 4.34
CA ALA A 218 29.92 -10.15 3.60
C ALA A 218 31.31 -10.21 4.25
N SER A 219 31.60 -11.30 4.94
CA SER A 219 32.94 -11.68 5.32
C SER A 219 33.65 -12.19 4.08
N ALA A 220 34.36 -11.29 3.39
CA ALA A 220 35.39 -11.64 2.43
C ALA A 220 36.56 -12.22 3.19
N GLY A 221 36.57 -13.53 3.39
CA GLY A 221 37.72 -14.30 3.86
C GLY A 221 38.73 -14.43 2.73
N GLY A 222 39.61 -13.45 2.64
CA GLY A 222 40.84 -13.58 1.89
C GLY A 222 41.78 -14.53 2.63
N GLY A 223 42.15 -15.61 2.02
CA GLY A 223 43.22 -16.50 2.44
C GLY A 223 44.07 -16.84 1.25
N ALA A 224 44.94 -15.89 0.86
CA ALA A 224 46.03 -16.21 -0.03
C ALA A 224 47.18 -16.76 0.80
N SER A 225 47.59 -17.98 0.56
CA SER A 225 48.92 -18.47 0.89
C SER A 225 49.69 -18.76 -0.37
N ALA A 226 50.72 -17.97 -0.56
CA ALA A 226 51.80 -18.23 -1.50
C ALA A 226 52.75 -19.25 -0.92
N ASP A 227 53.25 -20.12 -1.76
CA ASP A 227 54.57 -20.73 -1.82
C ASP A 227 54.56 -21.65 -3.05
N GLY A 228 55.48 -21.73 -3.94
CA GLY A 228 56.85 -21.43 -3.93
C GLY A 228 57.48 -22.18 -5.07
N ALA A 229 58.54 -21.67 -5.61
CA ALA A 229 59.65 -22.33 -6.26
C ALA A 229 59.47 -22.91 -7.69
N ALA A 230 60.03 -22.24 -8.67
CA ALA A 230 61.34 -22.45 -9.30
C ALA A 230 61.45 -23.59 -10.34
N ALA A 231 62.12 -23.23 -11.42
CA ALA A 231 62.98 -23.95 -12.34
C ALA A 231 62.31 -24.69 -13.52
N ASN A 232 62.39 -24.25 -14.67
CA ASN A 232 63.35 -24.40 -15.76
C ASN A 232 62.82 -23.68 -17.00
#